data_89b9c88484c7d9e3fe6aecf5472d1b2a
#
_entry.id   89b9c88484c7d9e3fe6aecf5472d1b2a
#
_cell.length_a   1.000
_cell.length_b   1.000
_cell.length_c   1.000
_cell.angle_alpha   90.00
_cell.angle_beta   90.00
_cell.angle_gamma   90.00
#
_symmetry.space_group_name_H-M   'P 1'
#
loop_
_entity.id
_entity.type
_entity.pdbx_description
1 polymer ?
#
loop_
_entity_poly.entity_id
_entity_poly.type
_entity_poly.pdbx_seq_one_letter_code
_entity_poly.pdbx_strand_id
1 'polypeptide(L)'
;QIGIYGLPSGRLFRIVPVFTQSAENGYGYSEETKPMLNTSHGFVPWDDLHHIALSRTNGNHDGRWAFANGNNTPRIARVDLSTFRTSEIIEIPNSAGNHSSPFITENSEYVVAGTRFSIPLDNQNGDVPITSYKQNFKGTISFIGINPKSGEMNLTFQIRTPGVDFDLARAGKGKSHDWVFFSCYNSEKANTLLEVNASAKDKDFIMAVNWKKAEEYLKSGKAKKESVKYAHNMYDESKHMATSTMMNEVAVLDLADCPDMVYFIPCPKSPHGCDTDPSGEYIVGSGKLAAVITVFSFTKIQQAIANKNYDGNYDGIPVLKYDAVLHGEVQKPGLGPLHTEFDDKGNAYTSFFVSSEIVKWRISDLKVLDRVPTYYSIGHLCVPGGPTNKPWGKYVIAYNKITKDRYLPTGPELTQSAQLYSIDGDKMKLLLDFPTIGEPHYAEAIPADLLFKKQRKIYKIEENTNPYVAKGEGETKVERKGNEVHVYMTAIRSHFTPDNIEGVKLGDLVFFHVTNLEQDWDVPHGFAVKGSANAEILIMPGETQTLKWIPDRVGIVPMYCTDFCSALHQEMQGYVRVSPAGSNVALTWNTGKNGPQTPVGDSSKKVAKK
;
A
#
# COMPACT_ATOMS: atom_id res chain seq x y z
N GLN A 1 0.49 -5.70 -4.14
CA GLN A 1 -0.21 -5.15 -5.32
C GLN A 1 -1.62 -4.71 -4.93
N ILE A 2 -2.16 -3.71 -5.62
CA ILE A 2 -3.55 -3.26 -5.47
C ILE A 2 -4.30 -3.64 -6.73
N GLY A 3 -5.37 -4.44 -6.60
CA GLY A 3 -6.30 -4.74 -7.69
C GLY A 3 -7.45 -3.74 -7.71
N ILE A 4 -7.77 -3.20 -8.89
CA ILE A 4 -8.89 -2.28 -9.09
C ILE A 4 -9.99 -3.02 -9.84
N TYR A 5 -11.13 -3.18 -9.18
CA TYR A 5 -12.28 -3.93 -9.69
C TYR A 5 -13.49 -3.01 -9.89
N GLY A 6 -14.23 -3.25 -10.96
CA GLY A 6 -15.48 -2.55 -11.21
C GLY A 6 -16.67 -3.18 -10.47
N LEU A 7 -17.53 -2.35 -9.91
CA LEU A 7 -18.80 -2.78 -9.33
C LEU A 7 -19.98 -2.27 -10.16
N PRO A 8 -21.00 -3.08 -10.38
CA PRO A 8 -21.22 -4.43 -9.89
C PRO A 8 -20.62 -5.56 -10.75
N SER A 9 -19.82 -5.28 -11.76
CA SER A 9 -19.37 -6.27 -12.75
C SER A 9 -18.37 -7.30 -12.24
N GLY A 10 -17.64 -7.00 -11.16
CA GLY A 10 -16.52 -7.81 -10.67
C GLY A 10 -15.30 -7.86 -11.60
N ARG A 11 -15.26 -7.04 -12.67
CA ARG A 11 -14.15 -7.04 -13.62
C ARG A 11 -12.91 -6.37 -13.02
N LEU A 12 -11.77 -7.02 -13.17
CA LEU A 12 -10.47 -6.43 -12.90
C LEU A 12 -10.15 -5.41 -13.99
N PHE A 13 -9.89 -4.16 -13.61
CA PHE A 13 -9.48 -3.10 -14.52
C PHE A 13 -7.98 -2.92 -14.56
N ARG A 14 -7.33 -3.00 -13.40
CA ARG A 14 -5.91 -2.71 -13.29
C ARG A 14 -5.31 -3.34 -12.05
N ILE A 15 -4.01 -3.65 -12.14
CA ILE A 15 -3.15 -4.00 -11.02
C ILE A 15 -2.12 -2.88 -10.87
N VAL A 16 -1.98 -2.37 -9.65
CA VAL A 16 -0.97 -1.37 -9.31
C VAL A 16 0.10 -2.03 -8.44
N PRO A 17 1.34 -2.17 -8.92
CA PRO A 17 2.43 -2.65 -8.10
C PRO A 17 2.82 -1.58 -7.06
N VAL A 18 3.10 -2.00 -5.83
CA VAL A 18 3.42 -1.08 -4.73
C VAL A 18 4.74 -1.46 -4.07
N PHE A 19 4.78 -2.54 -3.29
CA PHE A 19 5.97 -2.99 -2.57
C PHE A 19 6.66 -4.18 -3.23
N THR A 20 6.13 -4.66 -4.34
CA THR A 20 6.60 -5.86 -5.04
C THR A 20 6.98 -5.49 -6.46
N GLN A 21 8.10 -6.02 -6.92
CA GLN A 21 8.47 -5.92 -8.33
C GLN A 21 7.35 -6.50 -9.20
N SER A 22 7.13 -5.86 -10.35
CA SER A 22 6.19 -6.32 -11.36
C SER A 22 6.93 -6.56 -12.67
N ALA A 23 7.05 -7.83 -13.03
CA ALA A 23 7.76 -8.25 -14.23
C ALA A 23 7.09 -7.71 -15.51
N GLU A 24 5.77 -7.60 -15.48
CA GLU A 24 4.92 -7.25 -16.62
C GLU A 24 5.08 -5.78 -17.06
N ASN A 25 5.35 -4.88 -16.11
CA ASN A 25 5.47 -3.45 -16.39
C ASN A 25 6.83 -2.86 -16.02
N GLY A 26 7.76 -3.70 -15.56
CA GLY A 26 9.11 -3.28 -15.18
C GLY A 26 9.22 -2.54 -13.86
N TYR A 27 8.13 -2.35 -13.10
CA TYR A 27 8.19 -1.70 -11.79
C TYR A 27 9.16 -2.41 -10.84
N GLY A 28 10.09 -1.65 -10.28
CA GLY A 28 11.16 -2.17 -9.43
C GLY A 28 12.30 -2.87 -10.18
N TYR A 29 12.17 -3.02 -11.50
CA TYR A 29 13.23 -3.52 -12.39
C TYR A 29 13.89 -2.40 -13.19
N SER A 30 13.09 -1.47 -13.75
CA SER A 30 13.63 -0.31 -14.47
C SER A 30 14.42 0.60 -13.53
N GLU A 31 15.43 1.26 -14.06
CA GLU A 31 16.25 2.19 -13.28
C GLU A 31 15.42 3.36 -12.73
N GLU A 32 14.34 3.74 -13.42
CA GLU A 32 13.43 4.81 -13.02
C GLU A 32 12.54 4.43 -11.82
N THR A 33 12.22 3.16 -11.64
CA THR A 33 11.30 2.72 -10.57
C THR A 33 11.97 1.92 -9.46
N LYS A 34 13.15 1.36 -9.71
CA LYS A 34 13.90 0.57 -8.73
C LYS A 34 14.12 1.27 -7.39
N PRO A 35 14.43 2.60 -7.35
CA PRO A 35 14.62 3.30 -6.08
C PRO A 35 13.37 3.32 -5.19
N MET A 36 12.17 3.08 -5.74
CA MET A 36 10.92 3.01 -4.94
C MET A 36 10.95 1.89 -3.90
N LEU A 37 11.73 0.83 -4.12
CA LEU A 37 11.82 -0.33 -3.24
C LEU A 37 13.03 -0.32 -2.30
N ASN A 38 13.77 0.78 -2.24
CA ASN A 38 14.86 0.94 -1.28
C ASN A 38 14.33 1.15 0.15
N THR A 39 15.07 0.61 1.10
CA THR A 39 14.84 0.79 2.54
C THR A 39 16.16 1.16 3.22
N SER A 40 16.11 1.47 4.50
CA SER A 40 17.32 1.67 5.34
C SER A 40 18.21 0.41 5.42
N HIS A 41 17.66 -0.77 5.09
CA HIS A 41 18.34 -2.06 5.04
C HIS A 41 18.75 -2.50 3.62
N GLY A 42 18.58 -1.62 2.62
CA GLY A 42 18.87 -1.89 1.22
C GLY A 42 17.62 -2.10 0.37
N PHE A 43 17.79 -2.76 -0.78
CA PHE A 43 16.71 -3.02 -1.72
C PHE A 43 15.83 -4.18 -1.23
N VAL A 44 14.53 -3.91 -1.01
CA VAL A 44 13.55 -4.89 -0.52
C VAL A 44 12.42 -5.00 -1.55
N PRO A 45 12.50 -5.97 -2.50
CA PRO A 45 11.60 -6.06 -3.64
C PRO A 45 10.29 -6.80 -3.36
N TRP A 46 9.98 -7.06 -2.12
CA TRP A 46 8.76 -7.74 -1.70
C TRP A 46 8.27 -7.24 -0.35
N ASP A 47 6.96 -7.23 -0.19
CA ASP A 47 6.28 -7.08 1.09
C ASP A 47 4.86 -7.63 1.03
N ASP A 48 4.31 -7.94 2.19
CA ASP A 48 2.89 -8.20 2.37
C ASP A 48 2.13 -6.87 2.42
N LEU A 49 1.56 -6.46 1.27
CA LEU A 49 0.63 -5.33 1.20
C LEU A 49 -0.68 -5.78 1.86
N HIS A 50 -1.04 -5.13 2.97
CA HIS A 50 -2.07 -5.66 3.85
C HIS A 50 -3.38 -4.87 3.81
N HIS A 51 -3.31 -3.55 3.99
CA HIS A 51 -4.48 -2.69 3.98
C HIS A 51 -4.32 -1.53 3.01
N ILE A 52 -5.45 -0.94 2.65
CA ILE A 52 -5.56 0.26 1.81
C ILE A 52 -6.50 1.26 2.47
N ALA A 53 -6.26 2.55 2.27
CA ALA A 53 -7.19 3.61 2.61
C ALA A 53 -7.20 4.70 1.53
N LEU A 54 -8.38 5.22 1.21
CA LEU A 54 -8.56 6.28 0.22
C LEU A 54 -8.53 7.67 0.90
N SER A 55 -7.92 8.64 0.22
CA SER A 55 -7.90 10.03 0.70
C SER A 55 -9.28 10.64 0.80
N ARG A 56 -9.44 11.57 1.75
CA ARG A 56 -10.70 12.20 2.11
C ARG A 56 -10.58 13.72 2.21
N THR A 57 -11.64 14.39 1.82
CA THR A 57 -11.86 15.82 2.03
C THR A 57 -13.26 16.01 2.59
N ASN A 58 -13.39 16.76 3.69
CA ASN A 58 -14.66 16.93 4.42
C ASN A 58 -15.31 15.58 4.78
N GLY A 59 -14.48 14.63 5.22
CA GLY A 59 -14.91 13.31 5.65
C GLY A 59 -15.37 12.36 4.52
N ASN A 60 -15.20 12.71 3.24
CA ASN A 60 -15.64 11.90 2.10
C ASN A 60 -14.49 11.60 1.16
N HIS A 61 -14.56 10.48 0.45
CA HIS A 61 -13.58 10.15 -0.59
C HIS A 61 -13.47 11.27 -1.62
N ASP A 62 -12.26 11.62 -2.00
CA ASP A 62 -12.01 12.75 -2.92
C ASP A 62 -11.35 12.32 -4.24
N GLY A 63 -10.99 11.05 -4.37
CA GLY A 63 -10.45 10.46 -5.60
C GLY A 63 -9.05 10.93 -5.96
N ARG A 64 -8.25 11.42 -4.99
CA ARG A 64 -6.89 11.88 -5.25
C ARG A 64 -5.85 10.78 -5.05
N TRP A 65 -5.85 10.14 -3.88
CA TRP A 65 -4.82 9.20 -3.48
C TRP A 65 -5.40 7.96 -2.81
N ALA A 66 -4.65 6.86 -2.96
CA ALA A 66 -4.80 5.69 -2.13
C ALA A 66 -3.48 5.47 -1.37
N PHE A 67 -3.59 5.05 -0.12
CA PHE A 67 -2.45 4.72 0.73
C PHE A 67 -2.49 3.23 1.05
N ALA A 68 -1.32 2.60 1.10
CA ALA A 68 -1.20 1.18 1.41
C ALA A 68 -0.05 0.94 2.38
N ASN A 69 -0.17 -0.11 3.21
CA ASN A 69 0.90 -0.50 4.11
C ASN A 69 1.64 -1.75 3.65
N GLY A 70 2.94 -1.77 3.93
CA GLY A 70 3.76 -2.98 3.97
C GLY A 70 3.77 -3.51 5.39
N ASN A 71 3.31 -4.75 5.57
CA ASN A 71 3.15 -5.35 6.90
C ASN A 71 4.48 -5.84 7.48
N ASN A 72 5.31 -6.49 6.67
CA ASN A 72 6.56 -7.09 7.15
C ASN A 72 7.72 -6.09 7.20
N THR A 73 7.88 -5.28 6.17
CA THR A 73 8.80 -4.15 6.17
C THR A 73 7.98 -2.87 6.38
N PRO A 74 7.98 -2.27 7.58
CA PRO A 74 7.08 -1.17 7.90
C PRO A 74 7.25 -0.01 6.92
N ARG A 75 6.31 0.12 6.00
CA ARG A 75 6.28 1.17 4.96
C ARG A 75 4.86 1.63 4.71
N ILE A 76 4.70 2.89 4.34
CA ILE A 76 3.46 3.42 3.78
C ILE A 76 3.75 3.87 2.35
N ALA A 77 2.90 3.46 1.43
CA ALA A 77 2.92 3.93 0.05
C ALA A 77 1.73 4.85 -0.23
N ARG A 78 1.95 5.82 -1.11
CA ARG A 78 0.91 6.63 -1.73
C ARG A 78 0.83 6.31 -3.22
N VAL A 79 -0.37 5.97 -3.67
CA VAL A 79 -0.70 5.78 -5.08
C VAL A 79 -1.48 7.01 -5.56
N ASP A 80 -1.02 7.63 -6.63
CA ASP A 80 -1.76 8.70 -7.30
C ASP A 80 -2.87 8.08 -8.15
N LEU A 81 -4.12 8.39 -7.83
CA LEU A 81 -5.28 7.84 -8.54
C LEU A 81 -5.51 8.49 -9.91
N SER A 82 -4.84 9.59 -10.24
CA SER A 82 -4.91 10.18 -11.58
C SER A 82 -4.05 9.43 -12.60
N THR A 83 -3.02 8.73 -12.14
CA THR A 83 -2.09 7.95 -12.97
C THR A 83 -2.12 6.45 -12.66
N PHE A 84 -2.71 6.05 -11.52
CA PHE A 84 -2.60 4.70 -10.96
C PHE A 84 -1.16 4.24 -10.76
N ARG A 85 -0.31 5.15 -10.33
CA ARG A 85 1.10 4.89 -10.08
C ARG A 85 1.43 5.06 -8.60
N THR A 86 2.28 4.18 -8.09
CA THR A 86 2.91 4.36 -6.79
C THR A 86 3.88 5.53 -6.87
N SER A 87 3.52 6.64 -6.25
CA SER A 87 4.23 7.91 -6.36
C SER A 87 5.14 8.21 -5.17
N GLU A 88 4.93 7.53 -4.03
CA GLU A 88 5.73 7.77 -2.83
C GLU A 88 5.70 6.56 -1.91
N ILE A 89 6.84 6.25 -1.28
CA ILE A 89 6.94 5.23 -0.23
C ILE A 89 7.82 5.78 0.89
N ILE A 90 7.28 5.80 2.09
CA ILE A 90 8.03 6.17 3.31
C ILE A 90 8.17 4.95 4.22
N GLU A 91 9.40 4.67 4.67
CA GLU A 91 9.68 3.64 5.66
C GLU A 91 9.34 4.17 7.06
N ILE A 92 8.84 3.31 7.94
CA ILE A 92 8.47 3.65 9.31
C ILE A 92 9.54 3.12 10.25
N PRO A 93 10.37 4.00 10.84
CA PRO A 93 11.35 3.60 11.85
C PRO A 93 10.68 3.21 13.17
N ASN A 94 11.46 2.61 14.09
CA ASN A 94 10.99 2.21 15.42
C ASN A 94 9.79 1.25 15.40
N SER A 95 9.67 0.42 14.37
CA SER A 95 8.59 -0.53 14.20
C SER A 95 9.13 -1.81 13.57
N ALA A 96 8.69 -2.96 14.06
CA ALA A 96 9.07 -4.28 13.52
C ALA A 96 7.90 -4.95 12.79
N GLY A 97 7.03 -4.20 12.19
CA GLY A 97 5.86 -4.63 11.45
C GLY A 97 4.76 -3.57 11.53
N ASN A 98 3.90 -3.54 10.55
CA ASN A 98 2.90 -2.48 10.42
C ASN A 98 1.57 -3.07 9.93
N HIS A 99 0.88 -3.79 10.80
CA HIS A 99 -0.40 -4.42 10.46
C HIS A 99 -1.56 -3.43 10.56
N SER A 100 -1.65 -2.66 11.65
CA SER A 100 -2.74 -1.72 11.91
C SER A 100 -2.51 -0.39 11.18
N SER A 101 -2.55 -0.43 9.86
CA SER A 101 -2.47 0.73 8.97
C SER A 101 -2.69 0.31 7.50
N PRO A 102 -2.74 1.25 6.55
CA PRO A 102 -2.91 2.65 6.82
C PRO A 102 -4.35 2.92 7.21
N PHE A 103 -4.57 3.93 8.00
CA PHE A 103 -5.88 4.56 8.04
C PHE A 103 -5.70 6.08 8.00
N ILE A 104 -6.72 6.74 7.49
CA ILE A 104 -6.66 8.17 7.18
C ILE A 104 -7.56 8.89 8.15
N THR A 105 -7.07 9.97 8.74
CA THR A 105 -7.90 10.91 9.49
C THR A 105 -8.95 11.53 8.58
N GLU A 106 -10.00 12.09 9.17
CA GLU A 106 -11.23 12.49 8.48
C GLU A 106 -11.03 13.38 7.25
N ASN A 107 -10.00 14.25 7.26
CA ASN A 107 -9.67 15.16 6.17
C ASN A 107 -8.28 14.89 5.57
N SER A 108 -7.76 13.69 5.75
CA SER A 108 -6.41 13.33 5.31
C SER A 108 -5.31 14.20 5.92
N GLU A 109 -5.46 14.59 7.19
CA GLU A 109 -4.40 15.30 7.92
C GLU A 109 -3.18 14.36 8.09
N TYR A 110 -3.46 13.10 8.44
CA TYR A 110 -2.46 12.06 8.66
C TYR A 110 -2.86 10.72 8.06
N VAL A 111 -1.85 9.99 7.60
CA VAL A 111 -1.86 8.52 7.59
C VAL A 111 -1.31 8.08 8.94
N VAL A 112 -2.02 7.19 9.61
CA VAL A 112 -1.61 6.70 10.93
C VAL A 112 -1.26 5.22 10.86
N ALA A 113 -0.17 4.83 11.53
CA ALA A 113 0.38 3.50 11.48
C ALA A 113 0.83 3.04 12.88
N GLY A 114 0.35 1.88 13.31
CA GLY A 114 0.72 1.25 14.59
C GLY A 114 1.62 0.03 14.42
N THR A 115 2.55 -0.13 15.32
CA THR A 115 3.49 -1.25 15.35
C THR A 115 2.76 -2.58 15.55
N ARG A 116 3.04 -3.58 14.70
CA ARG A 116 2.57 -4.94 14.93
C ARG A 116 3.38 -5.66 16.01
N PHE A 117 4.71 -5.65 15.87
CA PHE A 117 5.59 -6.34 16.81
C PHE A 117 6.40 -5.33 17.60
N SER A 118 6.25 -5.33 18.91
CA SER A 118 7.07 -4.52 19.81
C SER A 118 8.49 -5.06 19.86
N ILE A 119 9.46 -4.15 19.91
CA ILE A 119 10.90 -4.46 19.94
C ILE A 119 11.61 -3.63 21.02
N PRO A 120 12.83 -4.03 21.45
CA PRO A 120 13.63 -3.24 22.38
C PRO A 120 14.24 -2.04 21.64
N LEU A 121 13.50 -0.93 21.53
CA LEU A 121 13.87 0.25 20.73
C LEU A 121 15.20 0.88 21.15
N ASP A 122 15.52 0.85 22.45
CA ASP A 122 16.75 1.44 22.98
C ASP A 122 18.00 0.54 22.77
N ASN A 123 17.80 -0.73 22.48
CA ASN A 123 18.87 -1.69 22.20
C ASN A 123 18.42 -2.79 21.23
N GLN A 124 18.51 -2.49 19.95
CA GLN A 124 18.12 -3.42 18.88
C GLN A 124 19.23 -4.40 18.46
N ASN A 125 20.37 -4.41 19.16
CA ASN A 125 21.55 -5.24 18.82
C ASN A 125 21.43 -6.69 19.27
N GLY A 126 20.31 -7.11 19.84
CA GLY A 126 20.10 -8.47 20.34
C GLY A 126 20.62 -8.74 21.74
N ASP A 127 21.14 -7.73 22.45
CA ASP A 127 21.66 -7.86 23.81
C ASP A 127 20.56 -7.86 24.88
N VAL A 128 19.31 -7.65 24.47
CA VAL A 128 18.16 -7.65 25.38
C VAL A 128 17.51 -9.02 25.38
N PRO A 129 17.44 -9.72 26.54
CA PRO A 129 16.80 -11.00 26.64
C PRO A 129 15.31 -10.92 26.31
N ILE A 130 14.78 -11.89 25.55
CA ILE A 130 13.35 -11.95 25.20
C ILE A 130 12.44 -12.02 26.45
N THR A 131 12.96 -12.55 27.56
CA THR A 131 12.26 -12.59 28.86
C THR A 131 12.02 -11.21 29.47
N SER A 132 12.72 -10.17 28.99
CA SER A 132 12.55 -8.78 29.43
C SER A 132 11.46 -8.02 28.67
N TYR A 133 10.57 -8.72 28.01
CA TYR A 133 9.53 -8.12 27.15
C TYR A 133 8.76 -6.99 27.83
N LYS A 134 8.26 -7.22 29.05
CA LYS A 134 7.45 -6.22 29.77
C LYS A 134 8.16 -4.89 30.03
N GLN A 135 9.48 -4.92 30.17
CA GLN A 135 10.29 -3.75 30.53
C GLN A 135 10.86 -3.03 29.30
N ASN A 136 11.36 -3.80 28.33
CA ASN A 136 12.23 -3.26 27.29
C ASN A 136 11.59 -3.20 25.90
N PHE A 137 10.56 -4.02 25.64
CA PHE A 137 9.89 -4.01 24.32
C PHE A 137 8.87 -2.90 24.26
N LYS A 138 8.92 -2.10 23.21
CA LYS A 138 8.05 -0.94 22.97
C LYS A 138 7.55 -0.97 21.54
N GLY A 139 6.43 -0.30 21.34
CA GLY A 139 5.90 0.00 20.02
C GLY A 139 5.85 1.49 19.76
N THR A 140 5.39 1.85 18.58
CA THR A 140 5.13 3.23 18.18
C THR A 140 3.83 3.35 17.43
N ILE A 141 3.19 4.50 17.55
CA ILE A 141 2.15 4.96 16.64
C ILE A 141 2.74 6.11 15.85
N SER A 142 2.81 5.96 14.53
CA SER A 142 3.40 6.94 13.62
C SER A 142 2.32 7.79 12.98
N PHE A 143 2.51 9.10 12.99
CA PHE A 143 1.64 10.09 12.36
C PHE A 143 2.38 10.69 11.16
N ILE A 144 1.95 10.30 9.98
CA ILE A 144 2.52 10.71 8.70
C ILE A 144 1.63 11.79 8.12
N GLY A 145 2.08 13.04 8.22
CA GLY A 145 1.35 14.21 7.72
C GLY A 145 1.26 14.18 6.19
N ILE A 146 0.13 14.60 5.66
CA ILE A 146 -0.15 14.66 4.23
C ILE A 146 -0.25 16.11 3.80
N ASN A 147 0.54 16.53 2.81
CA ASN A 147 0.37 17.84 2.20
C ASN A 147 -0.98 17.90 1.47
N PRO A 148 -1.90 18.81 1.85
CA PRO A 148 -3.25 18.83 1.30
C PRO A 148 -3.33 19.16 -0.20
N LYS A 149 -2.26 19.69 -0.80
CA LYS A 149 -2.19 20.04 -2.22
C LYS A 149 -1.51 18.96 -3.05
N SER A 150 -0.31 18.54 -2.65
CA SER A 150 0.53 17.58 -3.40
C SER A 150 0.31 16.13 -2.99
N GLY A 151 -0.23 15.88 -1.79
CA GLY A 151 -0.31 14.54 -1.21
C GLY A 151 1.00 14.03 -0.61
N GLU A 152 2.08 14.78 -0.74
CA GLU A 152 3.39 14.41 -0.22
C GLU A 152 3.35 14.09 1.28
N MET A 153 3.97 12.99 1.64
CA MET A 153 3.98 12.46 2.99
C MET A 153 5.21 12.93 3.77
N ASN A 154 5.02 13.14 5.08
CA ASN A 154 6.12 13.43 6.00
C ASN A 154 5.86 12.76 7.34
N LEU A 155 6.81 11.97 7.84
CA LEU A 155 6.74 11.42 9.20
C LEU A 155 6.87 12.55 10.21
N THR A 156 5.72 13.03 10.70
CA THR A 156 5.64 14.24 11.53
C THR A 156 6.06 13.98 12.96
N PHE A 157 5.55 12.89 13.55
CA PHE A 157 5.93 12.45 14.90
C PHE A 157 5.50 11.00 15.13
N GLN A 158 6.07 10.42 16.19
CA GLN A 158 5.66 9.12 16.73
C GLN A 158 5.24 9.28 18.19
N ILE A 159 4.31 8.44 18.65
CA ILE A 159 3.99 8.25 20.06
C ILE A 159 4.58 6.90 20.47
N ARG A 160 5.43 6.87 21.51
CA ARG A 160 5.95 5.62 22.06
C ARG A 160 4.89 4.93 22.90
N THR A 161 4.67 3.66 22.65
CA THR A 161 3.67 2.85 23.36
C THR A 161 4.32 1.74 24.18
N PRO A 162 3.63 1.20 25.18
CA PRO A 162 4.03 -0.06 25.80
C PRO A 162 4.17 -1.19 24.76
N GLY A 163 4.73 -2.31 25.18
CA GLY A 163 4.78 -3.52 24.39
C GLY A 163 3.39 -4.15 24.25
N VAL A 164 2.61 -3.69 23.30
CA VAL A 164 1.32 -4.27 22.89
C VAL A 164 1.32 -4.43 21.37
N ASP A 165 0.61 -5.43 20.88
CA ASP A 165 0.40 -5.64 19.46
C ASP A 165 -0.87 -4.93 19.00
N PHE A 166 -0.78 -4.16 17.94
CA PHE A 166 -1.93 -3.57 17.28
C PHE A 166 -2.44 -4.46 16.16
N ASP A 167 -3.72 -4.77 16.15
CA ASP A 167 -4.34 -5.59 15.10
C ASP A 167 -4.97 -4.70 14.03
N LEU A 168 -6.00 -3.93 14.35
CA LEU A 168 -6.63 -2.97 13.45
C LEU A 168 -6.63 -1.56 14.05
N ALA A 169 -6.84 -0.60 13.18
CA ALA A 169 -6.99 0.78 13.59
C ALA A 169 -8.05 1.51 12.76
N ARG A 170 -8.70 2.50 13.39
CA ARG A 170 -9.62 3.42 12.69
C ARG A 170 -9.46 4.84 13.23
N ALA A 171 -9.51 5.80 12.31
CA ALA A 171 -9.62 7.21 12.68
C ALA A 171 -11.04 7.52 13.15
N GLY A 172 -11.13 8.38 14.13
CA GLY A 172 -12.36 9.04 14.49
C GLY A 172 -12.85 9.96 13.37
N LYS A 173 -14.10 10.32 13.41
CA LYS A 173 -14.76 11.24 12.48
C LYS A 173 -15.92 11.95 13.18
N GLY A 174 -16.40 13.05 12.63
CA GLY A 174 -17.46 13.81 13.28
C GLY A 174 -17.12 14.14 14.73
N LYS A 175 -17.87 13.59 15.69
CA LYS A 175 -17.66 13.85 17.13
C LYS A 175 -16.30 13.39 17.65
N SER A 176 -15.74 12.32 17.08
CA SER A 176 -14.45 11.75 17.49
C SER A 176 -13.30 12.13 16.55
N HIS A 177 -13.47 13.15 15.72
CA HIS A 177 -12.49 13.60 14.71
C HIS A 177 -11.05 13.63 15.23
N ASP A 178 -10.82 14.21 16.39
CA ASP A 178 -9.47 14.42 16.96
C ASP A 178 -8.83 13.13 17.55
N TRP A 179 -9.47 11.98 17.35
CA TRP A 179 -9.08 10.72 17.95
C TRP A 179 -8.82 9.63 16.91
N VAL A 180 -7.99 8.67 17.30
CA VAL A 180 -7.79 7.42 16.58
C VAL A 180 -7.87 6.25 17.56
N PHE A 181 -8.33 5.11 17.07
CA PHE A 181 -8.58 3.91 17.87
C PHE A 181 -7.82 2.73 17.30
N PHE A 182 -7.19 1.94 18.19
CA PHE A 182 -6.47 0.74 17.84
C PHE A 182 -7.00 -0.43 18.64
N SER A 183 -7.37 -1.51 17.99
CA SER A 183 -7.54 -2.76 18.70
C SER A 183 -6.16 -3.34 19.04
N CYS A 184 -5.96 -3.70 20.29
CA CYS A 184 -4.72 -4.28 20.75
C CYS A 184 -4.99 -5.42 21.70
N TYR A 185 -4.20 -6.45 21.57
CA TYR A 185 -4.16 -7.58 22.49
C TYR A 185 -2.76 -7.69 23.09
N ASN A 186 -2.64 -8.45 24.15
CA ASN A 186 -1.39 -8.56 24.91
C ASN A 186 -0.96 -10.02 25.07
N SER A 187 -1.22 -10.81 24.02
CA SER A 187 -0.90 -12.22 23.96
C SER A 187 0.58 -12.53 24.26
N GLU A 188 1.48 -11.63 23.88
CA GLU A 188 2.91 -11.73 24.17
C GLU A 188 3.19 -11.71 25.66
N LYS A 189 2.43 -10.93 26.43
CA LYS A 189 2.56 -10.82 27.89
C LYS A 189 1.93 -12.01 28.61
N ALA A 190 1.00 -12.69 27.99
CA ALA A 190 0.39 -13.90 28.55
C ALA A 190 1.30 -15.12 28.50
N ASN A 191 2.36 -15.07 27.71
CA ASN A 191 3.40 -16.09 27.61
C ASN A 191 2.86 -17.49 27.33
N THR A 192 1.98 -17.61 26.34
CA THR A 192 1.40 -18.88 25.89
C THR A 192 1.55 -19.01 24.37
N LEU A 193 1.43 -20.26 23.88
CA LEU A 193 1.56 -20.54 22.45
C LEU A 193 0.22 -20.48 21.69
N LEU A 194 -0.90 -20.43 22.39
CA LEU A 194 -2.23 -20.42 21.79
C LEU A 194 -2.94 -19.10 22.13
N GLU A 195 -3.43 -18.41 21.13
CA GLU A 195 -4.13 -17.14 21.26
C GLU A 195 -5.30 -17.21 22.26
N VAL A 196 -6.09 -18.28 22.22
CA VAL A 196 -7.19 -18.51 23.16
C VAL A 196 -6.71 -18.57 24.62
N ASN A 197 -5.53 -19.09 24.87
CA ASN A 197 -4.94 -19.16 26.21
C ASN A 197 -4.27 -17.82 26.58
N ALA A 198 -3.68 -17.13 25.61
CA ALA A 198 -3.09 -15.82 25.80
C ALA A 198 -4.16 -14.81 26.27
N SER A 199 -5.24 -14.69 25.54
CA SER A 199 -6.35 -13.77 25.85
C SER A 199 -7.23 -14.23 27.03
N ALA A 200 -7.01 -15.41 27.59
CA ALA A 200 -7.82 -15.91 28.71
C ALA A 200 -7.47 -15.25 30.05
N LYS A 201 -6.24 -14.77 30.20
CA LYS A 201 -5.71 -14.30 31.50
C LYS A 201 -5.78 -12.79 31.66
N ASP A 202 -5.61 -12.05 30.58
CA ASP A 202 -5.55 -10.61 30.58
C ASP A 202 -6.74 -10.01 29.83
N LYS A 203 -7.10 -8.79 30.18
CA LYS A 203 -8.06 -8.00 29.40
C LYS A 203 -7.34 -7.46 28.18
N ASP A 204 -7.96 -7.60 27.03
CA ASP A 204 -7.56 -6.91 25.82
C ASP A 204 -8.21 -5.54 25.75
N PHE A 205 -7.72 -4.67 24.86
CA PHE A 205 -8.09 -3.27 24.86
C PHE A 205 -8.35 -2.72 23.47
N ILE A 206 -9.13 -1.65 23.42
CA ILE A 206 -9.01 -0.62 22.37
C ILE A 206 -8.19 0.53 22.96
N MET A 207 -7.09 0.88 22.31
CA MET A 207 -6.32 2.06 22.67
C MET A 207 -6.92 3.27 21.95
N ALA A 208 -7.40 4.24 22.73
CA ALA A 208 -7.93 5.50 22.23
C ALA A 208 -6.84 6.57 22.34
N VAL A 209 -6.48 7.22 21.23
CA VAL A 209 -5.41 8.20 21.14
C VAL A 209 -5.97 9.54 20.67
N ASN A 210 -5.80 10.59 21.48
CA ASN A 210 -6.11 11.95 21.10
C ASN A 210 -4.92 12.55 20.34
N TRP A 211 -4.97 12.50 19.01
CA TRP A 211 -3.89 13.01 18.17
C TRP A 211 -3.81 14.54 18.18
N LYS A 212 -4.92 15.23 18.44
CA LYS A 212 -4.91 16.69 18.58
C LYS A 212 -4.13 17.12 19.81
N LYS A 213 -4.28 16.38 20.91
CA LYS A 213 -3.47 16.59 22.12
C LYS A 213 -1.99 16.29 21.86
N ALA A 214 -1.68 15.29 21.08
CA ALA A 214 -0.30 15.00 20.67
C ALA A 214 0.31 16.16 19.85
N GLU A 215 -0.45 16.78 18.94
CA GLU A 215 0.00 17.99 18.24
C GLU A 215 0.29 19.18 19.19
N GLU A 216 -0.50 19.36 20.24
CA GLU A 216 -0.23 20.38 21.25
C GLU A 216 1.12 20.14 21.94
N TYR A 217 1.40 18.89 22.30
CA TYR A 217 2.69 18.52 22.91
C TYR A 217 3.85 18.70 21.92
N LEU A 218 3.67 18.31 20.66
CA LEU A 218 4.68 18.55 19.62
C LEU A 218 4.98 20.05 19.47
N LYS A 219 3.95 20.90 19.38
CA LYS A 219 4.09 22.36 19.28
C LYS A 219 4.73 22.99 20.51
N SER A 220 4.53 22.41 21.69
CA SER A 220 5.14 22.88 22.94
C SER A 220 6.59 22.40 23.15
N GLY A 221 7.17 21.68 22.17
CA GLY A 221 8.55 21.20 22.20
C GLY A 221 8.79 20.00 23.13
N LYS A 222 7.74 19.24 23.47
CA LYS A 222 7.85 18.03 24.29
C LYS A 222 8.39 16.81 23.56
N ALA A 223 8.36 16.82 22.23
CA ALA A 223 8.90 15.73 21.44
C ALA A 223 10.43 15.65 21.55
N LYS A 224 10.94 14.47 21.79
CA LYS A 224 12.37 14.17 21.73
C LYS A 224 12.75 13.83 20.29
N LYS A 225 13.89 14.32 19.84
CA LYS A 225 14.45 13.94 18.53
C LYS A 225 15.27 12.68 18.71
N GLU A 226 14.91 11.64 18.00
CA GLU A 226 15.63 10.37 17.98
C GLU A 226 16.36 10.21 16.65
N SER A 227 17.64 9.83 16.73
CA SER A 227 18.45 9.54 15.54
C SER A 227 18.15 8.12 15.08
N VAL A 228 17.47 8.01 13.93
CA VAL A 228 17.14 6.73 13.31
C VAL A 228 17.09 6.90 11.79
N LYS A 229 17.57 5.90 11.04
CA LYS A 229 17.58 5.93 9.58
C LYS A 229 16.31 5.29 9.02
N TYR A 230 15.70 5.94 8.03
CA TYR A 230 14.60 5.39 7.26
C TYR A 230 14.58 5.98 5.85
N ALA A 231 14.10 5.20 4.88
CA ALA A 231 14.04 5.63 3.49
C ALA A 231 12.74 6.42 3.21
N HIS A 232 12.88 7.45 2.39
CA HIS A 232 11.76 8.19 1.80
C HIS A 232 11.96 8.24 0.29
N ASN A 233 11.13 7.52 -0.43
CA ASN A 233 11.23 7.31 -1.87
C ASN A 233 10.11 8.05 -2.57
N MET A 234 10.44 8.79 -3.62
CA MET A 234 9.48 9.60 -4.38
C MET A 234 9.67 9.39 -5.88
N TYR A 235 8.58 9.30 -6.61
CA TYR A 235 8.57 9.29 -8.06
C TYR A 235 8.24 10.68 -8.59
N ASP A 236 9.15 11.25 -9.37
CA ASP A 236 8.99 12.54 -10.03
C ASP A 236 8.33 12.34 -11.40
N GLU A 237 7.06 12.68 -11.51
CA GLU A 237 6.27 12.51 -12.74
C GLU A 237 6.83 13.34 -13.90
N SER A 238 7.54 14.45 -13.65
CA SER A 238 8.11 15.29 -14.70
C SER A 238 9.38 14.69 -15.29
N LYS A 239 10.10 13.91 -14.51
CA LYS A 239 11.32 13.22 -14.93
C LYS A 239 11.07 11.75 -15.24
N HIS A 240 9.88 11.23 -14.92
CA HIS A 240 9.57 9.81 -14.94
C HIS A 240 10.63 8.97 -14.20
N MET A 241 11.08 9.45 -13.05
CA MET A 241 12.19 8.85 -12.30
C MET A 241 11.97 8.93 -10.81
N ALA A 242 12.21 7.82 -10.12
CA ALA A 242 12.19 7.76 -8.66
C ALA A 242 13.53 8.18 -8.07
N THR A 243 13.46 8.74 -6.88
CA THR A 243 14.59 9.02 -6.00
C THR A 243 14.37 8.38 -4.65
N SER A 244 15.46 8.00 -3.98
CA SER A 244 15.44 7.47 -2.62
C SER A 244 16.30 8.36 -1.73
N THR A 245 15.69 8.93 -0.70
CA THR A 245 16.38 9.80 0.26
C THR A 245 16.42 9.12 1.62
N MET A 246 17.58 9.11 2.25
CA MET A 246 17.72 8.58 3.60
C MET A 246 17.48 9.69 4.63
N MET A 247 16.45 9.52 5.42
CA MET A 247 16.12 10.36 6.57
C MET A 247 16.87 9.86 7.82
N ASN A 248 17.15 10.74 8.77
CA ASN A 248 18.03 10.42 9.90
C ASN A 248 17.45 10.75 11.27
N GLU A 249 16.26 11.32 11.35
CA GLU A 249 15.71 11.81 12.60
C GLU A 249 14.19 11.68 12.61
N VAL A 250 13.61 11.36 13.76
CA VAL A 250 12.16 11.38 14.00
C VAL A 250 11.86 12.04 15.36
N ALA A 251 10.75 12.77 15.41
CA ALA A 251 10.22 13.34 16.65
C ALA A 251 9.37 12.29 17.38
N VAL A 252 9.65 12.03 18.65
CA VAL A 252 8.96 11.02 19.47
C VAL A 252 8.36 11.66 20.72
N LEU A 253 7.08 11.43 20.96
CA LEU A 253 6.38 11.78 22.18
C LEU A 253 6.35 10.58 23.12
N ASP A 254 6.84 10.76 24.33
CA ASP A 254 6.81 9.77 25.40
C ASP A 254 5.61 10.00 26.31
N LEU A 255 4.86 8.94 26.65
CA LEU A 255 3.66 9.03 27.49
C LEU A 255 3.97 9.55 28.91
N ALA A 256 5.17 9.31 29.41
CA ALA A 256 5.59 9.82 30.72
C ALA A 256 5.70 11.36 30.76
N ASP A 257 6.14 11.95 29.63
CA ASP A 257 6.31 13.41 29.48
C ASP A 257 5.05 14.10 28.91
N CYS A 258 4.14 13.32 28.34
CA CYS A 258 2.96 13.76 27.60
C CYS A 258 1.70 12.99 28.07
N PRO A 259 1.21 13.24 29.27
CA PRO A 259 0.03 12.56 29.82
C PRO A 259 -1.25 12.94 29.06
N ASP A 260 -2.33 12.20 29.32
CA ASP A 260 -3.70 12.51 28.85
C ASP A 260 -3.87 12.49 27.30
N MET A 261 -2.96 11.83 26.59
CA MET A 261 -3.10 11.58 25.15
C MET A 261 -3.72 10.21 24.85
N VAL A 262 -3.52 9.23 25.74
CA VAL A 262 -3.82 7.84 25.45
C VAL A 262 -4.59 7.21 26.60
N TYR A 263 -5.61 6.41 26.26
CA TYR A 263 -6.45 5.68 27.20
C TYR A 263 -6.72 4.27 26.70
N PHE A 264 -6.83 3.32 27.61
CA PHE A 264 -7.32 1.97 27.31
C PHE A 264 -8.80 1.81 27.60
N ILE A 265 -9.52 1.22 26.66
CA ILE A 265 -10.91 0.81 26.80
C ILE A 265 -10.91 -0.71 26.83
N PRO A 266 -11.32 -1.36 27.96
CA PRO A 266 -11.39 -2.81 28.01
C PRO A 266 -12.32 -3.33 26.92
N CYS A 267 -11.88 -4.38 26.21
CA CYS A 267 -12.61 -4.99 25.12
C CYS A 267 -12.67 -6.51 25.32
N PRO A 268 -13.72 -7.19 24.82
CA PRO A 268 -13.75 -8.66 24.82
C PRO A 268 -12.55 -9.28 24.10
N LYS A 269 -12.23 -10.51 24.48
CA LYS A 269 -11.02 -11.25 24.13
C LYS A 269 -10.62 -11.17 22.66
N SER A 270 -9.34 -10.86 22.44
CA SER A 270 -8.69 -10.79 21.14
C SER A 270 -9.42 -9.86 20.16
N PRO A 271 -9.49 -8.54 20.46
CA PRO A 271 -10.17 -7.60 19.58
C PRO A 271 -9.44 -7.49 18.25
N HIS A 272 -10.23 -7.48 17.17
CA HIS A 272 -9.71 -7.26 15.82
C HIS A 272 -10.27 -5.94 15.25
N GLY A 273 -11.59 -5.78 15.16
CA GLY A 273 -12.22 -4.52 14.74
C GLY A 273 -12.23 -3.46 15.84
N CYS A 274 -12.08 -2.19 15.45
CA CYS A 274 -12.33 -1.01 16.27
C CYS A 274 -12.96 0.09 15.40
N ASP A 275 -14.00 -0.28 14.65
CA ASP A 275 -14.58 0.52 13.59
C ASP A 275 -15.45 1.66 14.13
N THR A 276 -15.31 2.87 13.55
CA THR A 276 -16.08 4.07 13.94
C THR A 276 -17.27 4.28 13.03
N ASP A 277 -18.43 4.56 13.60
CA ASP A 277 -19.64 4.84 12.81
C ASP A 277 -19.56 6.20 12.08
N PRO A 278 -20.39 6.47 11.08
CA PRO A 278 -20.34 7.72 10.30
C PRO A 278 -20.48 9.00 11.11
N SER A 279 -21.13 8.95 12.26
CA SER A 279 -21.28 10.11 13.17
C SER A 279 -20.08 10.35 14.09
N GLY A 280 -19.22 9.33 14.23
CA GLY A 280 -18.12 9.30 15.19
C GLY A 280 -18.56 9.15 16.63
N GLU A 281 -19.84 8.86 16.89
CA GLU A 281 -20.35 8.61 18.24
C GLU A 281 -20.09 7.19 18.72
N TYR A 282 -20.12 6.21 17.80
CA TYR A 282 -20.01 4.80 18.17
C TYR A 282 -18.71 4.18 17.66
N ILE A 283 -18.03 3.50 18.57
CA ILE A 283 -16.84 2.70 18.27
C ILE A 283 -17.23 1.23 18.49
N VAL A 284 -17.09 0.41 17.45
CA VAL A 284 -17.46 -0.99 17.48
C VAL A 284 -16.23 -1.85 17.70
N GLY A 285 -16.18 -2.51 18.86
CA GLY A 285 -15.13 -3.46 19.21
C GLY A 285 -15.55 -4.90 18.90
N SER A 286 -14.71 -5.64 18.18
CA SER A 286 -14.98 -7.02 17.77
C SER A 286 -13.93 -7.96 18.33
N GLY A 287 -14.28 -8.66 19.43
CA GLY A 287 -13.41 -9.67 20.03
C GLY A 287 -13.53 -11.03 19.32
N LYS A 288 -12.51 -11.47 18.60
CA LYS A 288 -12.51 -12.73 17.81
C LYS A 288 -12.90 -13.96 18.60
N LEU A 289 -12.60 -13.98 19.90
CA LEU A 289 -12.87 -15.10 20.81
C LEU A 289 -14.10 -14.88 21.70
N ALA A 290 -14.91 -13.87 21.40
CA ALA A 290 -16.16 -13.58 22.11
C ALA A 290 -17.35 -13.69 21.16
N ALA A 291 -18.50 -14.09 21.68
CA ALA A 291 -19.76 -14.20 20.94
C ALA A 291 -20.64 -12.95 21.11
N VAL A 292 -20.01 -11.77 21.12
CA VAL A 292 -20.66 -10.45 21.24
C VAL A 292 -19.96 -9.43 20.35
N ILE A 293 -20.69 -8.43 19.88
CA ILE A 293 -20.11 -7.21 19.32
C ILE A 293 -20.31 -6.12 20.37
N THR A 294 -19.24 -5.49 20.79
CA THR A 294 -19.28 -4.42 21.78
C THR A 294 -19.34 -3.06 21.10
N VAL A 295 -20.24 -2.20 21.53
CA VAL A 295 -20.40 -0.84 21.03
C VAL A 295 -20.13 0.14 22.16
N PHE A 296 -19.13 0.99 21.99
CA PHE A 296 -18.77 2.04 22.92
C PHE A 296 -19.32 3.39 22.43
N SER A 297 -19.69 4.28 23.37
CA SER A 297 -20.11 5.65 23.06
C SER A 297 -18.96 6.61 23.28
N PHE A 298 -18.62 7.39 22.27
CA PHE A 298 -17.57 8.40 22.37
C PHE A 298 -17.92 9.49 23.39
N THR A 299 -19.19 9.91 23.46
CA THR A 299 -19.66 10.85 24.50
C THR A 299 -19.40 10.30 25.90
N LYS A 300 -19.68 9.01 26.13
CA LYS A 300 -19.39 8.37 27.43
C LYS A 300 -17.88 8.22 27.69
N ILE A 301 -17.08 7.96 26.65
CA ILE A 301 -15.62 7.93 26.76
C ILE A 301 -15.11 9.29 27.26
N GLN A 302 -15.56 10.40 26.64
CA GLN A 302 -15.17 11.75 27.09
C GLN A 302 -15.60 12.05 28.52
N GLN A 303 -16.81 11.64 28.91
CA GLN A 303 -17.29 11.78 30.27
C GLN A 303 -16.48 10.95 31.28
N ALA A 304 -16.13 9.72 30.92
CA ALA A 304 -15.30 8.85 31.75
C ALA A 304 -13.89 9.43 31.96
N ILE A 305 -13.30 10.01 30.92
CA ILE A 305 -12.02 10.71 31.02
C ILE A 305 -12.13 11.93 31.93
N ALA A 306 -13.10 12.80 31.70
CA ALA A 306 -13.31 14.03 32.50
C ALA A 306 -13.55 13.73 33.99
N ASN A 307 -14.29 12.66 34.27
CA ASN A 307 -14.63 12.24 35.64
C ASN A 307 -13.61 11.28 36.25
N LYS A 308 -12.53 10.96 35.52
CA LYS A 308 -11.51 9.99 35.95
C LYS A 308 -12.09 8.62 36.35
N ASN A 309 -13.10 8.17 35.62
CA ASN A 309 -13.73 6.86 35.83
C ASN A 309 -12.80 5.73 35.31
N TYR A 310 -11.74 5.48 36.06
CA TYR A 310 -10.70 4.51 35.70
C TYR A 310 -10.83 3.23 36.51
N ASP A 311 -10.48 2.10 35.89
CA ASP A 311 -10.36 0.77 36.49
C ASP A 311 -8.86 0.39 36.63
N GLY A 312 -8.07 1.38 37.04
CA GLY A 312 -6.64 1.25 37.23
C GLY A 312 -5.79 1.88 36.12
N ASN A 313 -4.57 1.37 36.02
CA ASN A 313 -3.55 1.84 35.09
C ASN A 313 -2.79 0.63 34.52
N TYR A 314 -2.46 0.68 33.24
CA TYR A 314 -1.69 -0.36 32.58
C TYR A 314 -0.49 0.29 31.86
N ASP A 315 0.72 0.02 32.35
CA ASP A 315 1.98 0.58 31.84
C ASP A 315 1.96 2.13 31.68
N GLY A 316 1.39 2.82 32.67
CA GLY A 316 1.29 4.28 32.65
C GLY A 316 0.03 4.83 31.97
N ILE A 317 -0.77 4.01 31.30
CA ILE A 317 -1.96 4.42 30.57
C ILE A 317 -3.21 4.17 31.43
N PRO A 318 -4.09 5.17 31.67
CA PRO A 318 -5.34 4.96 32.38
C PRO A 318 -6.26 3.97 31.65
N VAL A 319 -6.84 3.05 32.38
CA VAL A 319 -7.84 2.09 31.87
C VAL A 319 -9.23 2.60 32.27
N LEU A 320 -10.07 2.88 31.28
CA LEU A 320 -11.45 3.35 31.51
C LEU A 320 -12.30 2.21 32.05
N LYS A 321 -13.28 2.53 32.90
CA LYS A 321 -14.26 1.52 33.36
C LYS A 321 -15.15 1.07 32.20
N TYR A 322 -15.22 -0.23 31.96
CA TYR A 322 -15.99 -0.82 30.86
C TYR A 322 -17.43 -0.32 30.82
N ASP A 323 -18.17 -0.44 31.95
CA ASP A 323 -19.58 -0.05 32.02
C ASP A 323 -19.79 1.47 31.86
N ALA A 324 -18.78 2.28 32.19
CA ALA A 324 -18.86 3.73 32.05
C ALA A 324 -18.79 4.21 30.60
N VAL A 325 -18.24 3.43 29.69
CA VAL A 325 -18.04 3.78 28.28
C VAL A 325 -18.93 2.98 27.32
N LEU A 326 -19.55 1.90 27.83
CA LEU A 326 -20.37 1.00 27.04
C LEU A 326 -21.67 1.67 26.58
N HIS A 327 -21.97 1.63 25.28
CA HIS A 327 -23.31 1.86 24.75
C HIS A 327 -24.17 0.61 24.92
N GLY A 328 -23.65 -0.53 24.51
CA GLY A 328 -24.28 -1.84 24.66
C GLY A 328 -23.56 -2.93 23.89
N GLU A 329 -24.16 -4.11 23.87
CA GLU A 329 -23.61 -5.30 23.20
C GLU A 329 -24.67 -5.93 22.30
N VAL A 330 -24.29 -6.27 21.06
CA VAL A 330 -25.10 -7.14 20.19
C VAL A 330 -24.91 -8.57 20.68
N GLN A 331 -25.98 -9.16 21.20
CA GLN A 331 -25.94 -10.48 21.80
C GLN A 331 -26.09 -11.60 20.78
N LYS A 332 -25.24 -12.62 20.90
CA LYS A 332 -25.24 -13.84 20.04
C LYS A 332 -25.28 -13.56 18.56
N PRO A 333 -24.46 -12.61 18.06
CA PRO A 333 -24.47 -12.25 16.66
C PRO A 333 -23.88 -13.35 15.77
N GLY A 334 -23.00 -14.19 16.28
CA GLY A 334 -22.21 -15.23 15.61
C GLY A 334 -20.90 -15.45 16.35
N LEU A 335 -19.99 -16.22 15.76
CA LEU A 335 -18.67 -16.52 16.32
C LEU A 335 -17.55 -15.91 15.48
N GLY A 336 -16.59 -15.30 16.15
CA GLY A 336 -15.42 -14.67 15.52
C GLY A 336 -15.75 -13.36 14.80
N PRO A 337 -16.36 -12.35 15.45
CA PRO A 337 -16.56 -11.05 14.84
C PRO A 337 -15.21 -10.38 14.54
N LEU A 338 -15.06 -9.82 13.32
CA LEU A 338 -13.83 -9.16 12.89
C LEU A 338 -14.06 -7.66 12.61
N HIS A 339 -14.60 -7.33 11.45
CA HIS A 339 -14.74 -5.97 10.95
C HIS A 339 -16.18 -5.55 10.84
N THR A 340 -16.42 -4.25 11.03
CA THR A 340 -17.73 -3.63 10.89
C THR A 340 -17.66 -2.45 9.95
N GLU A 341 -18.53 -2.43 8.96
CA GLU A 341 -18.75 -1.28 8.07
C GLU A 341 -20.20 -0.81 8.17
N PHE A 342 -20.46 0.41 7.72
CA PHE A 342 -21.73 1.10 7.97
C PHE A 342 -22.38 1.57 6.67
N ASP A 343 -23.73 1.62 6.66
CA ASP A 343 -24.50 2.26 5.62
C ASP A 343 -25.03 3.66 6.07
N ASP A 344 -25.73 4.32 5.16
CA ASP A 344 -26.36 5.64 5.40
C ASP A 344 -27.72 5.56 6.13
N LYS A 345 -28.16 4.34 6.50
CA LYS A 345 -29.47 4.06 7.14
C LYS A 345 -29.34 3.70 8.61
N GLY A 346 -28.14 3.82 9.18
CA GLY A 346 -27.86 3.46 10.57
C GLY A 346 -27.72 1.97 10.83
N ASN A 347 -27.47 1.17 9.79
CA ASN A 347 -27.14 -0.22 9.93
C ASN A 347 -25.63 -0.42 9.90
N ALA A 348 -25.20 -1.46 10.55
CA ALA A 348 -23.86 -1.98 10.56
C ALA A 348 -23.81 -3.40 9.99
N TYR A 349 -22.70 -3.73 9.35
CA TYR A 349 -22.44 -5.03 8.74
C TYR A 349 -21.15 -5.56 9.34
N THR A 350 -21.22 -6.68 10.03
CA THR A 350 -20.04 -7.29 10.68
C THR A 350 -19.73 -8.64 10.04
N SER A 351 -18.46 -8.86 9.72
CA SER A 351 -17.96 -10.16 9.26
C SER A 351 -17.65 -11.08 10.42
N PHE A 352 -17.99 -12.36 10.27
CA PHE A 352 -17.78 -13.40 11.27
C PHE A 352 -16.89 -14.50 10.71
N PHE A 353 -15.63 -14.49 11.11
CA PHE A 353 -14.62 -15.40 10.62
C PHE A 353 -14.94 -16.88 10.89
N VAL A 354 -15.34 -17.21 12.12
CA VAL A 354 -15.63 -18.60 12.53
C VAL A 354 -16.96 -19.07 11.97
N SER A 355 -18.01 -18.26 12.08
CA SER A 355 -19.34 -18.59 11.54
C SER A 355 -19.42 -18.50 10.01
N SER A 356 -18.46 -17.86 9.34
CA SER A 356 -18.44 -17.66 7.88
C SER A 356 -19.70 -16.98 7.36
N GLU A 357 -20.01 -15.82 7.90
CA GLU A 357 -21.22 -15.05 7.56
C GLU A 357 -21.00 -13.55 7.68
N ILE A 358 -21.86 -12.75 7.04
CA ILE A 358 -22.06 -11.33 7.31
C ILE A 358 -23.38 -11.19 8.08
N VAL A 359 -23.34 -10.40 9.16
CA VAL A 359 -24.53 -10.07 9.95
C VAL A 359 -24.82 -8.58 9.82
N LYS A 360 -26.03 -8.25 9.38
CA LYS A 360 -26.61 -6.90 9.38
C LYS A 360 -27.28 -6.64 10.71
N TRP A 361 -26.95 -5.56 11.38
CA TRP A 361 -27.57 -5.15 12.64
C TRP A 361 -27.74 -3.64 12.70
N ARG A 362 -28.61 -3.15 13.58
CA ARG A 362 -28.89 -1.72 13.72
C ARG A 362 -28.19 -1.15 14.93
N ILE A 363 -27.53 0.01 14.76
CA ILE A 363 -26.73 0.64 15.82
C ILE A 363 -27.63 1.14 16.96
N SER A 364 -28.79 1.72 16.66
CA SER A 364 -29.63 2.40 17.65
C SER A 364 -30.23 1.48 18.72
N ASP A 365 -30.52 0.21 18.38
CA ASP A 365 -31.15 -0.76 19.28
C ASP A 365 -30.40 -2.09 19.38
N LEU A 366 -29.24 -2.17 18.74
CA LEU A 366 -28.32 -3.32 18.72
C LEU A 366 -28.97 -4.62 18.22
N LYS A 367 -30.02 -4.50 17.40
CA LYS A 367 -30.81 -5.65 16.94
C LYS A 367 -30.23 -6.21 15.65
N VAL A 368 -30.01 -7.53 15.62
CA VAL A 368 -29.72 -8.27 14.39
C VAL A 368 -30.93 -8.24 13.47
N LEU A 369 -30.73 -7.82 12.22
CA LEU A 369 -31.77 -7.64 11.21
C LEU A 369 -31.73 -8.77 10.16
N ASP A 370 -30.53 -9.18 9.77
CA ASP A 370 -30.32 -10.16 8.73
C ASP A 370 -28.95 -10.82 8.83
N ARG A 371 -28.76 -11.97 8.18
CA ARG A 371 -27.48 -12.63 8.02
C ARG A 371 -27.42 -13.42 6.72
N VAL A 372 -26.24 -13.47 6.13
CA VAL A 372 -25.99 -14.23 4.90
C VAL A 372 -24.72 -15.06 5.06
N PRO A 373 -24.70 -16.30 4.59
CA PRO A 373 -23.50 -17.11 4.56
C PRO A 373 -22.49 -16.55 3.58
N THR A 374 -21.20 -16.70 3.88
CA THR A 374 -20.09 -16.42 2.98
C THR A 374 -19.31 -17.71 2.74
N TYR A 375 -18.30 -17.64 1.86
CA TYR A 375 -17.32 -18.70 1.85
C TYR A 375 -16.56 -18.75 3.16
N TYR A 376 -15.89 -19.86 3.37
CA TYR A 376 -15.24 -20.13 4.65
C TYR A 376 -14.22 -19.07 5.02
N SER A 377 -14.28 -18.69 6.29
CA SER A 377 -13.34 -17.75 6.89
C SER A 377 -13.27 -16.41 6.17
N ILE A 378 -14.41 -15.75 6.03
CA ILE A 378 -14.45 -14.35 5.64
C ILE A 378 -13.53 -13.52 6.53
N GLY A 379 -12.71 -12.69 5.92
CA GLY A 379 -11.91 -11.68 6.63
C GLY A 379 -12.63 -10.34 6.73
N HIS A 380 -12.07 -9.35 6.05
CA HIS A 380 -12.68 -8.04 5.97
C HIS A 380 -13.93 -8.02 5.08
N LEU A 381 -14.64 -6.92 5.17
CA LEU A 381 -15.72 -6.57 4.27
C LEU A 381 -15.62 -5.09 3.88
N CYS A 382 -16.34 -4.68 2.86
CA CYS A 382 -16.42 -3.28 2.43
C CYS A 382 -17.88 -2.92 2.15
N VAL A 383 -18.33 -1.81 2.70
CA VAL A 383 -19.53 -1.10 2.26
C VAL A 383 -19.04 0.17 1.55
N PRO A 384 -19.46 0.47 0.30
CA PRO A 384 -19.01 1.65 -0.40
C PRO A 384 -19.24 2.93 0.41
N GLY A 385 -18.14 3.62 0.70
CA GLY A 385 -18.14 4.79 1.59
C GLY A 385 -18.29 4.49 3.07
N GLY A 386 -18.30 3.23 3.51
CA GLY A 386 -18.40 2.84 4.93
C GLY A 386 -17.41 3.55 5.85
N PRO A 387 -16.14 3.70 5.47
CA PRO A 387 -15.17 4.44 6.26
C PRO A 387 -15.38 5.97 6.29
N THR A 388 -16.32 6.53 5.54
CA THR A 388 -16.56 7.98 5.42
C THR A 388 -17.68 8.46 6.34
N ASN A 389 -17.90 9.79 6.38
CA ASN A 389 -19.02 10.38 7.12
C ASN A 389 -20.37 10.18 6.41
N LYS A 390 -20.34 9.88 5.12
CA LYS A 390 -21.55 9.69 4.27
C LYS A 390 -21.39 8.45 3.42
N PRO A 391 -21.58 7.24 3.98
CA PRO A 391 -21.70 6.03 3.19
C PRO A 391 -22.74 6.21 2.08
N TRP A 392 -22.47 5.64 0.90
CA TRP A 392 -23.33 5.85 -0.28
C TRP A 392 -23.68 4.56 -1.00
N GLY A 393 -23.10 3.46 -0.55
CA GLY A 393 -23.19 2.20 -1.29
C GLY A 393 -24.46 1.43 -1.05
N LYS A 394 -24.78 0.61 -2.05
CA LYS A 394 -25.92 -0.32 -2.07
C LYS A 394 -25.46 -1.77 -1.96
N TYR A 395 -24.21 -1.96 -1.60
CA TYR A 395 -23.56 -3.26 -1.58
C TYR A 395 -22.79 -3.47 -0.27
N VAL A 396 -22.61 -4.74 0.09
CA VAL A 396 -21.55 -5.19 0.97
C VAL A 396 -20.74 -6.25 0.22
N ILE A 397 -19.43 -6.15 0.30
CA ILE A 397 -18.50 -7.07 -0.35
C ILE A 397 -17.77 -7.87 0.74
N ALA A 398 -17.84 -9.19 0.66
CA ALA A 398 -17.10 -10.11 1.51
C ALA A 398 -15.79 -10.53 0.86
N TYR A 399 -14.68 -10.51 1.60
CA TYR A 399 -13.39 -10.98 1.13
C TYR A 399 -13.07 -12.34 1.75
N ASN A 400 -12.99 -13.39 0.90
CA ASN A 400 -12.82 -14.77 1.33
C ASN A 400 -11.34 -15.13 1.37
N LYS A 401 -10.75 -15.09 2.58
CA LYS A 401 -9.30 -15.20 2.78
C LYS A 401 -8.75 -16.62 2.62
N ILE A 402 -9.50 -17.64 3.05
CA ILE A 402 -8.97 -19.00 3.24
C ILE A 402 -9.68 -20.00 2.31
N THR A 403 -9.92 -19.65 1.07
CA THR A 403 -10.35 -20.61 0.06
C THR A 403 -9.20 -21.47 -0.43
N LYS A 404 -7.99 -20.95 -0.39
CA LYS A 404 -6.76 -21.64 -0.72
C LYS A 404 -6.44 -22.68 0.34
N ASP A 405 -5.95 -23.82 -0.08
CA ASP A 405 -5.50 -24.95 0.75
C ASP A 405 -6.58 -25.61 1.62
N ARG A 406 -7.77 -25.01 1.69
CA ARG A 406 -8.83 -25.51 2.56
C ARG A 406 -9.33 -26.91 2.18
N TYR A 407 -9.40 -27.17 0.91
CA TYR A 407 -9.97 -28.41 0.37
C TYR A 407 -8.92 -29.45 0.02
N LEU A 408 -7.67 -29.18 0.31
CA LEU A 408 -6.60 -30.17 0.17
C LEU A 408 -6.66 -31.18 1.33
N PRO A 409 -6.56 -32.47 1.07
CA PRO A 409 -6.54 -33.19 -0.21
C PRO A 409 -7.93 -33.64 -0.69
N THR A 410 -9.01 -33.03 -0.22
CA THR A 410 -10.38 -33.54 -0.33
C THR A 410 -11.12 -33.10 -1.60
N GLY A 411 -10.56 -32.25 -2.39
CA GLY A 411 -11.15 -31.76 -3.65
C GLY A 411 -10.33 -30.65 -4.29
N PRO A 412 -10.82 -30.08 -5.41
CA PRO A 412 -10.16 -28.98 -6.06
C PRO A 412 -10.20 -27.75 -5.16
N GLU A 413 -9.09 -27.04 -5.13
CA GLU A 413 -8.97 -25.76 -4.45
C GLU A 413 -9.81 -24.70 -5.17
N LEU A 414 -10.60 -23.93 -4.43
CA LEU A 414 -11.37 -22.83 -4.98
C LEU A 414 -10.47 -21.62 -5.17
N THR A 415 -10.71 -20.89 -6.26
CA THR A 415 -10.08 -19.59 -6.48
C THR A 415 -10.49 -18.62 -5.37
N GLN A 416 -9.54 -17.85 -4.88
CA GLN A 416 -9.80 -16.77 -3.94
C GLN A 416 -10.78 -15.78 -4.56
N SER A 417 -11.75 -15.31 -3.79
CA SER A 417 -12.88 -14.58 -4.35
C SER A 417 -13.38 -13.47 -3.44
N ALA A 418 -14.15 -12.57 -4.04
CA ALA A 418 -15.00 -11.63 -3.33
C ALA A 418 -16.46 -11.88 -3.68
N GLN A 419 -17.33 -11.84 -2.68
CA GLN A 419 -18.77 -12.01 -2.85
C GLN A 419 -19.48 -10.67 -2.68
N LEU A 420 -20.24 -10.27 -3.69
CA LEU A 420 -21.01 -9.02 -3.73
C LEU A 420 -22.45 -9.28 -3.33
N TYR A 421 -22.92 -8.62 -2.28
CA TYR A 421 -24.30 -8.67 -1.82
C TYR A 421 -24.97 -7.31 -1.98
N SER A 422 -26.22 -7.28 -2.47
CA SER A 422 -27.07 -6.10 -2.40
C SER A 422 -27.56 -5.85 -0.98
N ILE A 423 -27.58 -4.60 -0.55
CA ILE A 423 -28.13 -4.14 0.74
C ILE A 423 -29.25 -3.11 0.58
N ASP A 424 -29.78 -2.94 -0.64
CA ASP A 424 -30.85 -1.99 -0.93
C ASP A 424 -32.19 -2.32 -0.22
N GLY A 425 -32.43 -3.60 0.06
CA GLY A 425 -33.64 -4.08 0.73
C GLY A 425 -33.43 -4.39 2.22
N ASP A 426 -34.45 -4.94 2.84
CA ASP A 426 -34.40 -5.42 4.22
C ASP A 426 -33.43 -6.59 4.37
N LYS A 427 -33.37 -7.44 3.34
CA LYS A 427 -32.52 -8.63 3.28
C LYS A 427 -31.35 -8.44 2.35
N MET A 428 -30.19 -8.93 2.75
CA MET A 428 -29.01 -9.00 1.90
C MET A 428 -29.20 -10.11 0.85
N LYS A 429 -28.77 -9.83 -0.39
CA LYS A 429 -28.91 -10.78 -1.50
C LYS A 429 -27.60 -10.92 -2.25
N LEU A 430 -27.08 -12.14 -2.36
CA LEU A 430 -25.91 -12.43 -3.20
C LEU A 430 -26.21 -12.09 -4.67
N LEU A 431 -25.37 -11.27 -5.26
CA LEU A 431 -25.46 -10.86 -6.66
C LEU A 431 -24.40 -11.54 -7.52
N LEU A 432 -23.17 -11.60 -7.01
CA LEU A 432 -22.01 -12.05 -7.76
C LEU A 432 -20.97 -12.63 -6.82
N ASP A 433 -20.31 -13.67 -7.28
CA ASP A 433 -19.06 -14.18 -6.78
C ASP A 433 -18.01 -14.03 -7.89
N PHE A 434 -16.89 -13.35 -7.61
CA PHE A 434 -15.87 -13.08 -8.62
C PHE A 434 -14.48 -13.37 -8.11
N PRO A 435 -13.59 -13.91 -8.97
CA PRO A 435 -12.24 -14.23 -8.59
C PRO A 435 -11.45 -12.95 -8.29
N THR A 436 -10.53 -13.06 -7.36
CA THR A 436 -9.58 -12.01 -7.00
C THR A 436 -8.14 -12.47 -7.21
N ILE A 437 -7.23 -11.52 -7.31
CA ILE A 437 -5.80 -11.82 -7.39
C ILE A 437 -5.24 -11.91 -5.98
N GLY A 438 -4.61 -13.03 -5.67
CA GLY A 438 -4.06 -13.32 -4.36
C GLY A 438 -5.13 -13.40 -3.27
N GLU A 439 -4.73 -13.39 -2.01
CA GLU A 439 -5.64 -13.32 -0.87
C GLU A 439 -6.28 -11.93 -0.79
N PRO A 440 -7.60 -11.79 -1.00
CA PRO A 440 -8.27 -10.50 -0.91
C PRO A 440 -8.36 -10.09 0.56
N HIS A 441 -7.52 -9.14 0.99
CA HIS A 441 -7.47 -8.78 2.40
C HIS A 441 -8.45 -7.68 2.76
N TYR A 442 -8.28 -6.49 2.22
CA TYR A 442 -9.12 -5.32 2.46
C TYR A 442 -9.22 -4.43 1.22
N ALA A 443 -10.34 -3.77 1.05
CA ALA A 443 -10.52 -2.76 0.00
C ALA A 443 -11.47 -1.66 0.45
N GLU A 444 -11.38 -0.50 -0.19
CA GLU A 444 -12.35 0.58 -0.12
C GLU A 444 -12.94 0.82 -1.52
N ALA A 445 -14.21 1.20 -1.58
CA ALA A 445 -14.87 1.52 -2.85
C ALA A 445 -15.00 3.02 -3.05
N ILE A 446 -14.78 3.46 -4.28
CA ILE A 446 -14.82 4.87 -4.69
C ILE A 446 -15.81 5.05 -5.84
N PRO A 447 -16.59 6.16 -5.91
CA PRO A 447 -17.41 6.46 -7.05
C PRO A 447 -16.58 6.61 -8.33
N ALA A 448 -16.99 5.93 -9.41
CA ALA A 448 -16.25 5.92 -10.67
C ALA A 448 -16.06 7.31 -11.27
N ASP A 449 -17.05 8.20 -11.12
CA ASP A 449 -16.99 9.57 -11.65
C ASP A 449 -15.93 10.44 -10.92
N LEU A 450 -15.67 10.19 -9.64
CA LEU A 450 -14.57 10.85 -8.93
C LEU A 450 -13.21 10.42 -9.48
N LEU A 451 -13.09 9.17 -9.89
CA LEU A 451 -11.86 8.59 -10.39
C LEU A 451 -11.61 9.02 -11.84
N PHE A 452 -12.57 8.78 -12.74
CA PHE A 452 -12.37 8.98 -14.18
C PHE A 452 -12.21 10.44 -14.61
N LYS A 453 -12.81 11.38 -13.91
CA LYS A 453 -12.64 12.82 -14.20
C LYS A 453 -11.22 13.32 -14.00
N LYS A 454 -10.41 12.62 -13.22
CA LYS A 454 -9.05 13.01 -12.85
C LYS A 454 -7.98 12.21 -13.59
N GLN A 455 -8.37 11.21 -14.40
CA GLN A 455 -7.41 10.36 -15.09
C GLN A 455 -6.54 11.14 -16.06
N ARG A 456 -5.24 11.00 -15.88
CA ARG A 456 -4.22 11.44 -16.81
C ARG A 456 -4.00 10.34 -17.84
N LYS A 457 -4.28 10.65 -19.12
CA LYS A 457 -4.31 9.65 -20.19
C LYS A 457 -3.01 9.57 -20.99
N ILE A 458 -2.38 10.73 -21.20
CA ILE A 458 -1.08 10.84 -21.89
C ILE A 458 -0.21 11.82 -21.15
N TYR A 459 1.11 11.66 -21.33
CA TYR A 459 2.11 12.63 -20.90
C TYR A 459 2.60 13.40 -22.12
N LYS A 460 2.78 14.70 -21.98
CA LYS A 460 3.35 15.51 -23.07
C LYS A 460 4.85 15.28 -23.11
N ILE A 461 5.35 14.93 -24.28
CA ILE A 461 6.79 14.65 -24.46
C ILE A 461 7.66 15.87 -24.12
N GLU A 462 7.13 17.09 -24.34
CA GLU A 462 7.82 18.33 -24.02
C GLU A 462 8.05 18.50 -22.52
N GLU A 463 7.14 17.97 -21.69
CA GLU A 463 7.19 18.02 -20.23
C GLU A 463 8.10 16.94 -19.63
N ASN A 464 8.52 15.94 -20.42
CA ASN A 464 9.43 14.91 -19.98
C ASN A 464 10.85 15.49 -19.83
N THR A 465 11.34 15.52 -18.59
CA THR A 465 12.68 15.97 -18.23
C THR A 465 13.58 14.83 -17.72
N ASN A 466 13.24 13.57 -18.08
CA ASN A 466 14.11 12.43 -17.82
C ASN A 466 15.50 12.72 -18.45
N PRO A 467 16.62 12.49 -17.72
CA PRO A 467 17.97 12.80 -18.24
C PRO A 467 18.35 11.98 -19.47
N TYR A 468 17.61 10.92 -19.77
CA TYR A 468 17.87 10.03 -20.91
C TYR A 468 16.81 10.13 -22.02
N VAL A 469 15.92 11.12 -21.95
CA VAL A 469 14.84 11.28 -22.93
C VAL A 469 15.39 11.56 -24.33
N ALA A 470 14.82 10.88 -25.33
CA ALA A 470 14.92 11.26 -26.74
C ALA A 470 13.53 11.76 -27.19
N LYS A 471 13.38 13.08 -27.42
CA LYS A 471 12.08 13.70 -27.74
C LYS A 471 11.66 13.53 -29.19
N GLY A 472 12.50 12.88 -29.99
CA GLY A 472 12.25 12.56 -31.39
C GLY A 472 13.31 11.60 -31.93
N GLU A 473 13.03 10.96 -33.06
CA GLU A 473 13.94 10.00 -33.70
C GLU A 473 15.31 10.59 -34.02
N GLY A 474 15.36 11.91 -34.30
CA GLY A 474 16.62 12.62 -34.57
C GLY A 474 17.54 12.82 -33.37
N GLU A 475 17.06 12.56 -32.16
CA GLU A 475 17.83 12.63 -30.92
C GLU A 475 18.35 11.26 -30.46
N THR A 476 18.02 10.20 -31.19
CA THR A 476 18.47 8.85 -30.87
C THR A 476 19.98 8.70 -31.10
N LYS A 477 20.64 7.99 -30.20
CA LYS A 477 22.09 7.75 -30.24
C LYS A 477 22.48 6.54 -29.42
N VAL A 478 23.71 6.05 -29.65
CA VAL A 478 24.33 5.03 -28.83
C VAL A 478 25.69 5.52 -28.37
N GLU A 479 25.96 5.46 -27.09
CA GLU A 479 27.19 5.95 -26.46
C GLU A 479 27.86 4.84 -25.65
N ARG A 480 29.19 4.81 -25.67
CA ARG A 480 29.98 3.93 -24.80
C ARG A 480 30.76 4.75 -23.77
N LYS A 481 30.65 4.38 -22.51
CA LYS A 481 31.41 4.97 -21.37
C LYS A 481 32.08 3.82 -20.61
N GLY A 482 33.32 3.52 -20.97
CA GLY A 482 34.01 2.35 -20.41
C GLY A 482 33.34 1.05 -20.85
N ASN A 483 32.83 0.27 -19.90
CA ASN A 483 32.05 -0.95 -20.15
C ASN A 483 30.52 -0.69 -20.19
N GLU A 484 30.08 0.54 -20.00
CA GLU A 484 28.67 0.88 -20.13
C GLU A 484 28.34 1.29 -21.59
N VAL A 485 27.21 0.82 -22.08
CA VAL A 485 26.65 1.19 -23.37
C VAL A 485 25.25 1.78 -23.12
N HIS A 486 25.06 3.04 -23.46
CA HIS A 486 23.80 3.74 -23.32
C HIS A 486 23.14 3.88 -24.70
N VAL A 487 21.95 3.33 -24.85
CA VAL A 487 21.13 3.36 -26.06
C VAL A 487 19.96 4.30 -25.83
N TYR A 488 20.00 5.49 -26.38
CA TYR A 488 18.89 6.45 -26.36
C TYR A 488 17.99 6.16 -27.55
N MET A 489 16.81 5.62 -27.29
CA MET A 489 15.93 5.15 -28.35
C MET A 489 14.50 5.61 -28.17
N THR A 490 13.77 5.58 -29.26
CA THR A 490 12.36 5.93 -29.31
C THR A 490 11.51 4.74 -29.71
N ALA A 491 10.28 4.73 -29.25
CA ALA A 491 9.21 3.79 -29.61
C ALA A 491 8.02 4.56 -30.15
N ILE A 492 7.56 4.17 -31.32
CA ILE A 492 6.32 4.67 -31.95
C ILE A 492 5.76 3.54 -32.80
N ARG A 493 4.46 3.45 -33.03
CA ARG A 493 3.85 2.43 -33.88
C ARG A 493 4.44 2.46 -35.30
N SER A 494 5.09 1.42 -35.81
CA SER A 494 5.33 0.10 -35.20
C SER A 494 6.82 -0.21 -35.23
N HIS A 495 7.67 0.68 -34.74
CA HIS A 495 9.12 0.50 -34.79
C HIS A 495 9.84 1.14 -33.60
N PHE A 496 11.04 0.67 -33.37
CA PHE A 496 12.04 1.29 -32.50
C PHE A 496 13.10 2.02 -33.34
N THR A 497 13.59 3.14 -32.82
CA THR A 497 14.76 3.82 -33.40
C THR A 497 15.80 4.03 -32.30
N PRO A 498 17.04 3.52 -32.41
CA PRO A 498 17.52 2.58 -33.44
C PRO A 498 16.92 1.18 -33.33
N ASP A 499 16.83 0.48 -34.45
CA ASP A 499 16.35 -0.89 -34.54
C ASP A 499 17.48 -1.94 -34.62
N ASN A 500 18.68 -1.55 -35.03
CA ASN A 500 19.85 -2.41 -35.11
C ASN A 500 21.08 -1.76 -34.49
N ILE A 501 21.77 -2.51 -33.61
CA ILE A 501 22.94 -2.02 -32.86
C ILE A 501 24.06 -3.05 -32.98
N GLU A 502 25.26 -2.61 -33.36
CA GLU A 502 26.48 -3.42 -33.40
C GLU A 502 27.56 -2.87 -32.48
N GLY A 503 28.50 -3.71 -32.09
CA GLY A 503 29.66 -3.32 -31.29
C GLY A 503 29.42 -3.40 -29.78
N VAL A 504 28.25 -3.86 -29.34
CA VAL A 504 28.06 -4.31 -27.97
C VAL A 504 28.92 -5.55 -27.72
N LYS A 505 29.58 -5.65 -26.57
CA LYS A 505 30.51 -6.75 -26.25
C LYS A 505 29.94 -7.61 -25.12
N LEU A 506 30.34 -8.84 -25.11
CA LEU A 506 30.04 -9.77 -24.02
C LEU A 506 30.53 -9.19 -22.69
N GLY A 507 29.62 -9.09 -21.72
CA GLY A 507 29.88 -8.51 -20.39
C GLY A 507 29.75 -7.00 -20.30
N ASP A 508 29.40 -6.31 -21.39
CA ASP A 508 29.02 -4.88 -21.30
C ASP A 508 27.80 -4.69 -20.40
N LEU A 509 27.70 -3.53 -19.83
CA LEU A 509 26.53 -3.07 -19.11
C LEU A 509 25.70 -2.19 -20.04
N VAL A 510 24.62 -2.73 -20.59
CA VAL A 510 23.79 -2.04 -21.59
C VAL A 510 22.56 -1.43 -20.94
N PHE A 511 22.34 -0.15 -21.18
CA PHE A 511 21.15 0.59 -20.74
C PHE A 511 20.33 1.01 -21.96
N PHE A 512 19.15 0.44 -22.12
CA PHE A 512 18.19 0.87 -23.14
C PHE A 512 17.26 1.92 -22.53
N HIS A 513 17.44 3.18 -22.88
CA HIS A 513 16.59 4.30 -22.49
C HIS A 513 15.52 4.47 -23.58
N VAL A 514 14.34 3.93 -23.34
CA VAL A 514 13.26 3.91 -24.34
C VAL A 514 12.25 5.00 -24.04
N THR A 515 12.03 5.90 -24.99
CA THR A 515 11.03 6.98 -24.91
C THR A 515 9.87 6.66 -25.85
N ASN A 516 8.65 6.68 -25.34
CA ASN A 516 7.44 6.50 -26.12
C ASN A 516 6.97 7.84 -26.72
N LEU A 517 6.97 7.96 -28.05
CA LEU A 517 6.57 9.17 -28.78
C LEU A 517 5.09 9.24 -29.14
N GLU A 518 4.27 8.26 -28.71
CA GLU A 518 2.85 8.26 -29.01
C GLU A 518 2.15 9.50 -28.42
N GLN A 519 1.20 10.02 -29.18
CA GLN A 519 0.34 11.13 -28.78
C GLN A 519 -1.10 10.68 -28.51
N ASP A 520 -1.44 9.44 -28.87
CA ASP A 520 -2.72 8.84 -28.57
C ASP A 520 -2.69 8.27 -27.17
N TRP A 521 -3.70 8.58 -26.41
CA TRP A 521 -3.87 7.95 -25.11
C TRP A 521 -4.09 6.44 -25.28
N ASP A 522 -3.59 5.68 -24.30
CA ASP A 522 -3.77 4.22 -24.27
C ASP A 522 -3.01 3.45 -25.35
N VAL A 523 -1.84 3.98 -25.76
CA VAL A 523 -0.91 3.25 -26.63
C VAL A 523 0.45 3.11 -25.93
N PRO A 524 0.56 2.26 -24.90
CA PRO A 524 1.85 1.93 -24.32
C PRO A 524 2.68 1.10 -25.29
N HIS A 525 3.99 1.09 -25.09
CA HIS A 525 4.90 0.12 -25.69
C HIS A 525 5.61 -0.67 -24.61
N GLY A 526 5.60 -1.98 -24.74
CA GLY A 526 6.49 -2.82 -23.95
C GLY A 526 7.87 -2.88 -24.62
N PHE A 527 8.92 -3.15 -23.85
CA PHE A 527 10.25 -3.40 -24.40
C PHE A 527 10.97 -4.49 -23.61
N ALA A 528 11.47 -5.48 -24.34
CA ALA A 528 12.28 -6.56 -23.78
C ALA A 528 13.44 -6.91 -24.72
N VAL A 529 14.50 -7.44 -24.12
CA VAL A 529 15.64 -8.05 -24.81
C VAL A 529 15.61 -9.55 -24.53
N LYS A 530 15.65 -10.37 -25.58
CA LYS A 530 15.56 -11.82 -25.42
C LYS A 530 16.65 -12.36 -24.50
N GLY A 531 16.21 -13.06 -23.45
CA GLY A 531 17.09 -13.68 -22.47
C GLY A 531 17.74 -12.72 -21.50
N SER A 532 17.21 -11.49 -21.36
CA SER A 532 17.61 -10.61 -20.25
C SER A 532 17.10 -11.18 -18.91
N ALA A 533 17.86 -10.97 -17.86
CA ALA A 533 17.46 -11.34 -16.50
C ALA A 533 16.35 -10.42 -15.96
N ASN A 534 16.20 -9.22 -16.50
CA ASN A 534 15.08 -8.34 -16.26
C ASN A 534 13.90 -8.79 -17.13
N ALA A 535 12.70 -8.56 -16.66
CA ALA A 535 11.51 -8.90 -17.41
C ALA A 535 11.33 -7.95 -18.61
N GLU A 536 10.40 -7.09 -18.56
CA GLU A 536 10.14 -6.07 -19.56
C GLU A 536 9.95 -4.73 -18.87
N ILE A 537 9.94 -3.66 -19.65
CA ILE A 537 9.47 -2.34 -19.19
C ILE A 537 8.25 -1.95 -20.00
N LEU A 538 7.30 -1.27 -19.36
CA LEU A 538 6.13 -0.70 -20.00
C LEU A 538 6.27 0.82 -20.02
N ILE A 539 6.26 1.40 -21.20
CA ILE A 539 6.50 2.83 -21.42
C ILE A 539 5.18 3.46 -21.87
N MET A 540 4.58 4.30 -21.02
CA MET A 540 3.36 5.03 -21.35
C MET A 540 3.68 6.18 -22.34
N PRO A 541 2.68 6.69 -23.10
CA PRO A 541 2.88 7.81 -24.01
C PRO A 541 3.58 9.00 -23.36
N GLY A 542 4.67 9.47 -23.96
CA GLY A 542 5.49 10.58 -23.47
C GLY A 542 6.49 10.23 -22.36
N GLU A 543 6.52 8.99 -21.88
CA GLU A 543 7.44 8.52 -20.83
C GLU A 543 8.77 8.02 -21.39
N THR A 544 9.79 7.97 -20.52
CA THR A 544 11.06 7.30 -20.73
C THR A 544 11.27 6.28 -19.62
N GLN A 545 11.65 5.04 -20.00
CA GLN A 545 11.98 3.97 -19.07
C GLN A 545 13.29 3.29 -19.50
N THR A 546 14.09 2.85 -18.54
CA THR A 546 15.40 2.25 -18.80
C THR A 546 15.43 0.78 -18.42
N LEU A 547 15.72 -0.08 -19.38
CA LEU A 547 16.04 -1.49 -19.18
C LEU A 547 17.55 -1.67 -19.12
N LYS A 548 18.06 -2.27 -18.05
CA LYS A 548 19.46 -2.65 -17.88
C LYS A 548 19.65 -4.12 -18.30
N TRP A 549 20.63 -4.37 -19.15
CA TRP A 549 20.95 -5.71 -19.64
C TRP A 549 22.46 -5.97 -19.64
N ILE A 550 22.84 -7.19 -19.28
CA ILE A 550 24.22 -7.67 -19.40
C ILE A 550 24.20 -8.84 -20.39
N PRO A 551 24.81 -8.69 -21.58
CA PRO A 551 24.92 -9.79 -22.53
C PRO A 551 25.72 -10.96 -21.95
N ASP A 552 25.12 -12.15 -21.98
CA ASP A 552 25.69 -13.41 -21.48
C ASP A 552 26.21 -14.33 -22.61
N ARG A 553 25.98 -13.93 -23.86
CA ARG A 553 26.37 -14.72 -25.06
C ARG A 553 26.74 -13.82 -26.23
N VAL A 554 27.61 -14.34 -27.08
CA VAL A 554 27.94 -13.72 -28.37
C VAL A 554 26.89 -14.11 -29.39
N GLY A 555 26.58 -13.21 -30.33
CA GLY A 555 25.64 -13.45 -31.41
C GLY A 555 24.63 -12.32 -31.59
N ILE A 556 23.56 -12.60 -32.31
CA ILE A 556 22.48 -11.66 -32.58
C ILE A 556 21.36 -11.92 -31.57
N VAL A 557 21.00 -10.87 -30.82
CA VAL A 557 19.98 -10.90 -29.79
C VAL A 557 18.82 -10.01 -30.21
N PRO A 558 17.59 -10.54 -30.36
CA PRO A 558 16.42 -9.72 -30.65
C PRO A 558 16.02 -8.85 -29.46
N MET A 559 15.53 -7.66 -29.77
CA MET A 559 14.73 -6.81 -28.88
C MET A 559 13.37 -6.58 -29.55
N TYR A 560 12.31 -6.42 -28.77
CA TYR A 560 10.96 -6.40 -29.34
C TYR A 560 9.96 -5.73 -28.39
N CYS A 561 8.84 -5.30 -28.97
CA CYS A 561 7.68 -4.79 -28.21
C CYS A 561 6.91 -5.97 -27.60
N THR A 562 6.59 -5.88 -26.31
CA THR A 562 5.88 -6.93 -25.56
C THR A 562 4.40 -6.62 -25.35
N ASP A 563 3.98 -5.36 -25.59
CA ASP A 563 2.61 -4.93 -25.38
C ASP A 563 1.91 -4.64 -26.71
N PHE A 564 0.69 -5.14 -26.86
CA PHE A 564 -0.06 -5.03 -28.12
C PHE A 564 -0.42 -3.56 -28.42
N CYS A 565 0.36 -2.92 -29.27
CA CYS A 565 0.28 -1.50 -29.58
C CYS A 565 -0.39 -1.16 -30.92
N SER A 566 -0.44 -2.11 -31.88
CA SER A 566 -1.02 -1.90 -33.22
C SER A 566 -1.20 -3.22 -33.96
N ALA A 567 -1.82 -3.15 -35.14
CA ALA A 567 -1.91 -4.30 -36.05
C ALA A 567 -0.54 -4.84 -36.49
N LEU A 568 0.49 -3.98 -36.50
CA LEU A 568 1.88 -4.35 -36.83
C LEU A 568 2.75 -4.52 -35.59
N HIS A 569 2.14 -4.90 -34.47
CA HIS A 569 2.85 -5.13 -33.20
C HIS A 569 3.98 -6.16 -33.34
N GLN A 570 3.77 -7.23 -34.10
CA GLN A 570 4.74 -8.30 -34.27
C GLN A 570 5.98 -7.87 -35.09
N GLU A 571 5.87 -6.82 -35.89
CA GLU A 571 6.96 -6.26 -36.68
C GLU A 571 7.79 -5.23 -35.89
N MET A 572 7.34 -4.83 -34.71
CA MET A 572 8.04 -3.90 -33.84
C MET A 572 9.17 -4.60 -33.08
N GLN A 573 10.28 -4.78 -33.78
CA GLN A 573 11.45 -5.51 -33.31
C GLN A 573 12.76 -4.89 -33.83
N GLY A 574 13.86 -5.31 -33.21
CA GLY A 574 15.21 -4.95 -33.63
C GLY A 574 16.24 -5.96 -33.14
N TYR A 575 17.51 -5.67 -33.37
CA TYR A 575 18.58 -6.61 -33.07
C TYR A 575 19.81 -5.93 -32.46
N VAL A 576 20.40 -6.59 -31.48
CA VAL A 576 21.70 -6.23 -30.93
C VAL A 576 22.71 -7.32 -31.31
N ARG A 577 23.79 -6.93 -31.98
CA ARG A 577 24.93 -7.83 -32.25
C ARG A 577 25.92 -7.73 -31.10
N VAL A 578 26.03 -8.82 -30.34
CA VAL A 578 26.98 -8.97 -29.24
C VAL A 578 28.26 -9.61 -29.80
N SER A 579 29.35 -8.88 -29.69
CA SER A 579 30.69 -9.33 -30.08
C SER A 579 31.43 -9.97 -28.90
N PRO A 580 32.48 -10.77 -29.13
CA PRO A 580 33.33 -11.29 -28.05
C PRO A 580 33.90 -10.15 -27.18
N ALA A 581 34.14 -10.41 -25.90
CA ALA A 581 34.87 -9.51 -25.03
C ALA A 581 36.24 -9.18 -25.66
N GLY A 582 36.65 -7.91 -25.62
CA GLY A 582 37.91 -7.47 -26.24
C GLY A 582 37.85 -7.28 -27.77
N SER A 583 36.71 -7.52 -28.42
CA SER A 583 36.52 -7.26 -29.85
C SER A 583 36.76 -5.80 -30.21
N ASN A 584 37.32 -5.55 -31.41
CA ASN A 584 37.52 -4.20 -31.97
C ASN A 584 36.36 -3.76 -32.87
N VAL A 585 35.21 -4.43 -32.86
CA VAL A 585 34.03 -4.03 -33.63
C VAL A 585 33.58 -2.64 -33.09
N ALA A 586 33.47 -1.69 -34.03
CA ALA A 586 33.02 -0.34 -33.69
C ALA A 586 31.55 -0.33 -33.29
N LEU A 587 31.21 0.54 -32.34
CA LEU A 587 29.83 0.75 -31.97
C LEU A 587 29.13 1.52 -33.11
N THR A 588 28.13 0.87 -33.72
CA THR A 588 27.32 1.45 -34.79
C THR A 588 25.86 1.11 -34.58
N TRP A 589 24.97 1.93 -35.10
CA TRP A 589 23.54 1.70 -35.02
C TRP A 589 22.82 2.21 -36.28
N ASN A 590 21.66 1.66 -36.54
CA ASN A 590 20.82 2.03 -37.67
C ASN A 590 19.62 2.85 -37.18
N THR A 591 19.36 3.96 -37.85
CA THR A 591 18.20 4.82 -37.63
C THR A 591 17.12 4.66 -38.71
N GLY A 592 17.10 3.50 -39.38
CA GLY A 592 16.17 3.24 -40.47
C GLY A 592 16.42 4.07 -41.72
N LYS A 593 15.96 5.33 -41.72
CA LYS A 593 16.07 6.21 -42.89
C LYS A 593 17.48 6.78 -43.16
N ASN A 594 18.34 6.82 -42.16
CA ASN A 594 19.61 7.55 -42.20
C ASN A 594 20.85 6.65 -42.40
N GLY A 595 20.66 5.34 -42.46
CA GLY A 595 21.76 4.37 -42.53
C GLY A 595 22.59 4.30 -41.23
N PRO A 596 23.72 3.55 -41.23
CA PRO A 596 24.54 3.35 -40.06
C PRO A 596 25.12 4.66 -39.50
N GLN A 597 25.03 4.84 -38.19
CA GLN A 597 25.58 5.97 -37.44
C GLN A 597 26.73 5.50 -36.53
N THR A 598 27.63 6.42 -36.16
CA THR A 598 28.70 6.19 -35.19
C THR A 598 28.76 7.28 -34.14
N PRO A 599 29.27 7.02 -32.91
CA PRO A 599 29.40 8.04 -31.88
C PRO A 599 30.19 9.25 -32.35
N VAL A 600 29.72 10.44 -32.00
CA VAL A 600 30.46 11.68 -32.23
C VAL A 600 31.69 11.69 -31.32
N GLY A 601 32.89 11.64 -31.88
CA GLY A 601 34.16 11.62 -31.13
C GLY A 601 35.12 10.48 -31.49
N ASP A 602 34.66 9.44 -32.16
CA ASP A 602 35.56 8.40 -32.70
C ASP A 602 35.94 8.70 -34.17
N SER A 603 36.73 9.80 -34.34
CA SER A 603 37.19 10.24 -35.65
C SER A 603 38.29 9.38 -36.27
N SER A 604 38.61 8.22 -35.68
CA SER A 604 39.76 7.40 -36.08
C SER A 604 39.46 6.33 -37.13
N LYS A 605 38.22 6.17 -37.62
CA LYS A 605 37.96 5.21 -38.70
C LYS A 605 36.96 5.74 -39.74
N LYS A 606 37.49 6.23 -40.86
CA LYS A 606 36.71 6.33 -42.09
C LYS A 606 36.24 4.93 -42.49
N VAL A 607 34.94 4.69 -42.43
CA VAL A 607 34.35 3.46 -42.99
C VAL A 607 34.63 3.45 -44.48
N ALA A 608 35.38 2.47 -44.95
CA ALA A 608 35.60 2.24 -46.36
C ALA A 608 34.24 1.96 -47.01
N LYS A 609 33.83 2.83 -47.92
CA LYS A 609 32.71 2.57 -48.83
C LYS A 609 33.06 1.37 -49.67
N LYS A 610 32.30 0.30 -49.61
CA LYS A 610 32.13 -0.72 -50.62
C LYS A 610 30.72 -0.69 -51.16
#